data_b7d14b64079efc5a2bf96da6b7dc61c6
#
_entry.id   b7d14b64079efc5a2bf96da6b7dc61c6
#
_cell.length_a   1.000
_cell.length_b   1.000
_cell.length_c   1.000
_cell.angle_alpha   90.00
_cell.angle_beta   90.00
_cell.angle_gamma   90.00
#
_symmetry.space_group_name_H-M   'P 1'
#
loop_
_entity.id
_entity.type
_entity.pdbx_description
1 polymer ?
#
loop_
_entity_poly.entity_id
_entity_poly.type
_entity_poly.pdbx_seq_one_letter_code
_entity_poly.pdbx_strand_id
1 'polypeptide(L)'
;VVNEKSKIKPKSIYGKTKLKSERLIKNAFNDSKINYAILRFFNVCGASTSKKIGQINSYDLLFKNLASAILTKKPKINIYGNDYKTKDGTCIRDFIHVSDLAIVHEKLLNKINKLKKSTTLNVGYGFGTSVLEVVKSFEKYSKKKIKIIFYPKRKADLKQIIADNTQIKKFLNWKPKYNKLSIMVRSSISWEKKLFNL
;
A
#
# COMPACT_ATOMS: atom_id res chain seq x y z
N VAL A 1 2.14 10.71 10.68
CA VAL A 1 1.02 10.86 9.73
C VAL A 1 1.40 11.94 8.75
N VAL A 2 1.14 11.72 7.44
CA VAL A 2 1.44 12.68 6.38
C VAL A 2 0.15 13.09 5.67
N ASN A 3 -0.05 14.40 5.48
CA ASN A 3 -1.16 14.96 4.71
C ASN A 3 -0.68 15.43 3.33
N GLU A 4 -1.58 15.91 2.49
CA GLU A 4 -1.27 16.33 1.12
C GLU A 4 -0.37 17.57 1.04
N LYS A 5 -0.35 18.38 2.12
CA LYS A 5 0.52 19.59 2.26
C LYS A 5 1.89 19.26 2.84
N SER A 6 2.11 18.03 3.32
CA SER A 6 3.39 17.61 3.90
C SER A 6 4.53 17.78 2.89
N LYS A 7 5.69 18.26 3.37
CA LYS A 7 6.87 18.52 2.53
C LYS A 7 7.33 17.22 1.85
N ILE A 8 7.35 17.22 0.52
CA ILE A 8 7.74 16.07 -0.29
C ILE A 8 9.25 16.09 -0.51
N LYS A 9 9.97 15.11 0.09
CA LYS A 9 11.42 14.93 -0.05
C LYS A 9 11.75 13.46 -0.38
N PRO A 10 11.50 12.98 -1.61
CA PRO A 10 11.75 11.59 -1.96
C PRO A 10 13.24 11.29 -1.97
N LYS A 11 13.65 10.22 -1.31
CA LYS A 11 15.03 9.72 -1.26
C LYS A 11 15.28 8.64 -2.31
N SER A 12 14.26 7.87 -2.70
CA SER A 12 14.37 6.82 -3.70
C SER A 12 14.19 7.35 -5.12
N ILE A 13 14.77 6.66 -6.10
CA ILE A 13 14.59 6.96 -7.55
C ILE A 13 13.09 6.88 -7.91
N TYR A 14 12.40 5.82 -7.47
CA TYR A 14 10.96 5.66 -7.65
C TYR A 14 10.17 6.88 -7.14
N GLY A 15 10.43 7.32 -5.91
CA GLY A 15 9.75 8.48 -5.34
C GLY A 15 10.03 9.77 -6.13
N LYS A 16 11.27 9.96 -6.60
CA LYS A 16 11.65 11.11 -7.46
C LYS A 16 10.89 11.07 -8.80
N THR A 17 10.78 9.90 -9.42
CA THR A 17 10.03 9.72 -10.68
C THR A 17 8.55 10.05 -10.49
N LYS A 18 7.91 9.55 -9.41
CA LYS A 18 6.50 9.87 -9.11
C LYS A 18 6.28 11.36 -8.87
N LEU A 19 7.19 12.01 -8.15
CA LEU A 19 7.11 13.47 -7.94
C LEU A 19 7.28 14.24 -9.27
N LYS A 20 8.18 13.79 -10.15
CA LYS A 20 8.34 14.38 -11.48
C LYS A 20 7.05 14.23 -12.30
N SER A 21 6.44 13.05 -12.33
CA SER A 21 5.16 12.82 -13.01
C SER A 21 4.05 13.71 -12.48
N GLU A 22 3.95 13.89 -11.15
CA GLU A 22 2.97 14.79 -10.53
C GLU A 22 3.18 16.25 -10.98
N ARG A 23 4.44 16.70 -11.05
CA ARG A 23 4.78 18.06 -11.51
C ARG A 23 4.45 18.25 -12.99
N LEU A 24 4.77 17.26 -13.84
CA LEU A 24 4.45 17.32 -15.28
C LEU A 24 2.95 17.44 -15.50
N ILE A 25 2.12 16.67 -14.78
CA ILE A 25 0.66 16.79 -14.88
C ILE A 25 0.20 18.17 -14.44
N LYS A 26 0.69 18.69 -13.31
CA LYS A 26 0.34 20.02 -12.82
C LYS A 26 0.69 21.12 -13.82
N ASN A 27 1.88 21.05 -14.39
CA ASN A 27 2.33 22.05 -15.37
C ASN A 27 1.53 21.96 -16.70
N ALA A 28 1.28 20.73 -17.19
CA ALA A 28 0.54 20.53 -18.44
C ALA A 28 -0.89 21.05 -18.39
N PHE A 29 -1.51 21.08 -17.21
CA PHE A 29 -2.91 21.50 -17.03
C PHE A 29 -3.06 22.80 -16.25
N ASN A 30 -1.98 23.54 -16.00
CA ASN A 30 -2.01 24.77 -15.18
C ASN A 30 -2.96 25.82 -15.80
N ASP A 31 -2.84 26.06 -17.09
CA ASP A 31 -3.58 27.09 -17.82
C ASP A 31 -4.77 26.50 -18.62
N SER A 32 -5.13 25.24 -18.34
CA SER A 32 -6.23 24.55 -19.02
C SER A 32 -7.53 24.61 -18.22
N LYS A 33 -8.65 24.46 -18.91
CA LYS A 33 -9.98 24.28 -18.28
C LYS A 33 -10.19 22.83 -17.78
N ILE A 34 -9.19 21.96 -17.91
CA ILE A 34 -9.27 20.54 -17.54
C ILE A 34 -8.87 20.38 -16.09
N ASN A 35 -9.79 19.83 -15.27
CA ASN A 35 -9.49 19.45 -13.91
C ASN A 35 -9.00 18.00 -13.86
N TYR A 36 -8.04 17.73 -12.98
CA TYR A 36 -7.47 16.42 -12.73
C TYR A 36 -7.46 16.07 -11.25
N ALA A 37 -7.34 14.79 -10.96
CA ALA A 37 -7.13 14.30 -9.60
C ALA A 37 -5.87 13.45 -9.52
N ILE A 38 -4.98 13.77 -8.58
CA ILE A 38 -3.78 13.00 -8.26
C ILE A 38 -4.06 12.18 -7.01
N LEU A 39 -3.98 10.84 -7.12
CA LEU A 39 -4.11 9.94 -6.00
C LEU A 39 -2.73 9.49 -5.53
N ARG A 40 -2.35 9.86 -4.32
CA ARG A 40 -1.15 9.38 -3.63
C ARG A 40 -1.53 8.20 -2.74
N PHE A 41 -1.52 7.00 -3.31
CA PHE A 41 -1.85 5.81 -2.53
C PHE A 41 -0.63 5.21 -1.82
N PHE A 42 -0.90 4.66 -0.64
CA PHE A 42 0.10 4.09 0.25
C PHE A 42 0.40 2.64 -0.15
N ASN A 43 0.87 1.80 0.74
CA ASN A 43 1.32 0.45 0.39
C ASN A 43 0.14 -0.44 -0.03
N VAL A 44 -0.02 -0.70 -1.31
CA VAL A 44 -1.10 -1.55 -1.81
C VAL A 44 -0.81 -3.02 -1.52
N CYS A 45 -1.82 -3.74 -1.06
CA CYS A 45 -1.72 -5.16 -0.73
C CYS A 45 -3.04 -5.91 -1.00
N GLY A 46 -3.01 -7.22 -0.81
CA GLY A 46 -4.17 -8.06 -1.04
C GLY A 46 -4.41 -8.40 -2.50
N ALA A 47 -5.50 -9.10 -2.74
CA ALA A 47 -5.98 -9.48 -4.05
C ALA A 47 -7.52 -9.44 -4.08
N SER A 48 -8.11 -9.45 -5.27
CA SER A 48 -9.56 -9.50 -5.44
C SER A 48 -10.17 -10.65 -4.62
N THR A 49 -11.22 -10.36 -3.86
CA THR A 49 -11.94 -11.38 -3.08
C THR A 49 -12.56 -12.46 -3.95
N SER A 50 -12.85 -12.15 -5.23
CA SER A 50 -13.29 -13.13 -6.23
C SER A 50 -12.17 -14.06 -6.74
N LYS A 51 -10.93 -13.86 -6.32
CA LYS A 51 -9.74 -14.60 -6.77
C LYS A 51 -9.52 -14.56 -8.30
N LYS A 52 -10.04 -13.52 -8.97
CA LYS A 52 -9.87 -13.36 -10.43
C LYS A 52 -8.68 -12.47 -10.77
N ILE A 53 -8.34 -11.52 -9.90
CA ILE A 53 -7.33 -10.49 -10.12
C ILE A 53 -6.44 -10.38 -8.89
N GLY A 54 -5.14 -10.36 -9.10
CA GLY A 54 -4.13 -10.17 -8.07
C GLY A 54 -2.75 -10.00 -8.68
N GLN A 55 -1.76 -9.80 -7.84
CA GLN A 55 -0.40 -9.58 -8.29
C GLN A 55 0.28 -10.87 -8.72
N ILE A 56 0.81 -10.89 -9.94
CA ILE A 56 1.53 -12.04 -10.52
C ILE A 56 3.03 -11.94 -10.21
N ASN A 57 3.64 -10.79 -10.51
CA ASN A 57 5.08 -10.59 -10.36
C ASN A 57 5.50 -10.29 -8.91
N SER A 58 6.64 -10.81 -8.50
CA SER A 58 7.27 -10.51 -7.20
C SER A 58 8.29 -9.39 -7.35
N TYR A 59 7.90 -8.16 -7.09
CA TYR A 59 8.81 -7.01 -7.06
C TYR A 59 9.07 -6.56 -5.62
N ASP A 60 9.72 -7.40 -4.83
CA ASP A 60 10.12 -7.05 -3.44
C ASP A 60 8.97 -6.44 -2.60
N LEU A 61 7.76 -6.96 -2.80
CA LEU A 61 6.56 -6.53 -2.10
C LEU A 61 6.26 -7.48 -0.95
N LEU A 62 6.18 -6.94 0.26
CA LEU A 62 6.08 -7.71 1.50
C LEU A 62 4.96 -8.77 1.47
N PHE A 63 3.72 -8.38 1.11
CA PHE A 63 2.58 -9.31 1.08
C PHE A 63 2.74 -10.41 0.03
N LYS A 64 3.26 -10.08 -1.15
CA LYS A 64 3.52 -11.07 -2.22
C LYS A 64 4.61 -12.05 -1.78
N ASN A 65 5.73 -11.53 -1.25
CA ASN A 65 6.84 -12.35 -0.80
C ASN A 65 6.43 -13.29 0.35
N LEU A 66 5.63 -12.81 1.31
CA LEU A 66 5.10 -13.63 2.40
C LEU A 66 4.11 -14.69 1.89
N ALA A 67 3.20 -14.32 0.97
CA ALA A 67 2.25 -15.25 0.38
C ALA A 67 2.95 -16.37 -0.40
N SER A 68 3.99 -16.05 -1.18
CA SER A 68 4.81 -17.05 -1.87
C SER A 68 5.62 -17.90 -0.89
N ALA A 69 6.22 -17.28 0.13
CA ALA A 69 7.06 -17.98 1.10
C ALA A 69 6.27 -19.08 1.85
N ILE A 70 5.04 -18.81 2.27
CA ILE A 70 4.24 -19.80 3.01
C ILE A 70 3.84 -21.02 2.18
N LEU A 71 3.93 -20.96 0.86
CA LEU A 71 3.68 -22.11 -0.02
C LEU A 71 4.89 -23.06 -0.10
N THR A 72 6.06 -22.61 0.34
CA THR A 72 7.26 -23.44 0.37
C THR A 72 7.26 -24.38 1.59
N LYS A 73 8.13 -25.44 1.54
CA LYS A 73 8.35 -26.36 2.67
C LYS A 73 9.04 -25.66 3.86
N LYS A 74 9.93 -24.70 3.61
CA LYS A 74 10.69 -23.95 4.63
C LYS A 74 10.47 -22.45 4.42
N PRO A 75 9.37 -21.86 4.91
CA PRO A 75 9.07 -20.45 4.69
C PRO A 75 10.15 -19.55 5.28
N LYS A 76 10.63 -18.59 4.49
CA LYS A 76 11.60 -17.58 4.92
C LYS A 76 11.28 -16.21 4.33
N ILE A 77 11.61 -15.14 5.06
CA ILE A 77 11.44 -13.76 4.62
C ILE A 77 12.63 -12.90 5.05
N ASN A 78 13.05 -12.00 4.18
CA ASN A 78 14.05 -10.99 4.48
C ASN A 78 13.37 -9.71 4.97
N ILE A 79 13.78 -9.18 6.13
CA ILE A 79 13.30 -7.92 6.70
C ILE A 79 14.47 -6.96 6.82
N TYR A 80 14.28 -5.72 6.32
CA TYR A 80 15.30 -4.68 6.30
C TYR A 80 15.11 -3.72 7.48
N GLY A 81 16.00 -3.86 8.48
CA GLY A 81 15.99 -3.13 9.74
C GLY A 81 15.10 -3.75 10.81
N ASN A 82 15.71 -3.94 11.99
CA ASN A 82 15.08 -4.41 13.21
C ASN A 82 15.35 -3.47 14.40
N ASP A 83 15.88 -2.30 14.12
CA ASP A 83 16.35 -1.30 15.08
C ASP A 83 15.71 0.08 14.83
N TYR A 84 14.54 0.14 14.18
CA TYR A 84 13.74 1.36 14.10
C TYR A 84 13.19 1.70 15.50
N LYS A 85 13.07 3.00 15.82
CA LYS A 85 12.40 3.45 17.04
C LYS A 85 10.88 3.26 16.95
N THR A 86 10.45 1.99 16.89
CA THR A 86 9.07 1.49 16.86
C THR A 86 8.91 0.39 17.91
N LYS A 87 7.70 -0.05 18.19
CA LYS A 87 7.41 -1.03 19.25
C LYS A 87 8.17 -2.36 19.07
N ASP A 88 8.36 -2.82 17.83
CA ASP A 88 8.97 -4.11 17.51
C ASP A 88 10.26 -4.00 16.69
N GLY A 89 10.79 -2.80 16.56
CA GLY A 89 12.01 -2.52 15.82
C GLY A 89 11.86 -2.49 14.30
N THR A 90 10.71 -2.86 13.74
CA THR A 90 10.48 -2.84 12.31
C THR A 90 9.73 -1.60 11.85
N CYS A 91 9.82 -1.24 10.56
CA CYS A 91 9.15 -0.06 10.06
C CYS A 91 7.62 -0.23 9.99
N ILE A 92 6.90 0.89 10.13
CA ILE A 92 5.43 0.94 10.13
C ILE A 92 4.95 1.53 8.80
N ARG A 93 3.97 0.88 8.18
CA ARG A 93 3.37 1.31 6.91
C ARG A 93 1.84 1.28 6.99
N ASP A 94 1.22 2.18 6.24
CA ASP A 94 -0.21 2.16 5.97
C ASP A 94 -0.43 1.23 4.76
N PHE A 95 -1.06 0.09 4.99
CA PHE A 95 -1.39 -0.87 3.94
C PHE A 95 -2.83 -0.70 3.52
N ILE A 96 -3.07 -0.54 2.22
CA ILE A 96 -4.41 -0.43 1.64
C ILE A 96 -4.71 -1.65 0.76
N HIS A 97 -5.88 -2.25 0.96
CA HIS A 97 -6.33 -3.36 0.13
C HIS A 97 -6.65 -2.91 -1.29
N VAL A 98 -6.19 -3.66 -2.29
CA VAL A 98 -6.37 -3.31 -3.71
C VAL A 98 -7.85 -3.08 -4.09
N SER A 99 -8.79 -3.82 -3.51
CA SER A 99 -10.22 -3.65 -3.78
C SER A 99 -10.76 -2.31 -3.24
N ASP A 100 -10.30 -1.83 -2.09
CA ASP A 100 -10.66 -0.50 -1.59
C ASP A 100 -10.06 0.61 -2.45
N LEU A 101 -8.82 0.41 -2.94
CA LEU A 101 -8.21 1.33 -3.89
C LEU A 101 -9.00 1.39 -5.22
N ALA A 102 -9.47 0.26 -5.73
CA ALA A 102 -10.34 0.21 -6.91
C ALA A 102 -11.66 0.97 -6.69
N ILE A 103 -12.31 0.79 -5.53
CA ILE A 103 -13.52 1.54 -5.16
C ILE A 103 -13.25 3.05 -5.12
N VAL A 104 -12.08 3.48 -4.64
CA VAL A 104 -11.69 4.89 -4.65
C VAL A 104 -11.60 5.43 -6.08
N HIS A 105 -10.99 4.68 -6.99
CA HIS A 105 -10.90 5.08 -8.40
C HIS A 105 -12.28 5.16 -9.05
N GLU A 106 -13.15 4.18 -8.86
CA GLU A 106 -14.53 4.19 -9.36
C GLU A 106 -15.31 5.42 -8.85
N LYS A 107 -15.27 5.65 -7.52
CA LYS A 107 -15.95 6.82 -6.92
C LYS A 107 -15.40 8.14 -7.45
N LEU A 108 -14.10 8.23 -7.72
CA LEU A 108 -13.47 9.41 -8.27
C LEU A 108 -13.89 9.63 -9.73
N LEU A 109 -13.89 8.58 -10.57
CA LEU A 109 -14.34 8.66 -11.96
C LEU A 109 -15.79 9.19 -12.05
N ASN A 110 -16.68 8.72 -11.18
CA ASN A 110 -18.07 9.21 -11.13
C ASN A 110 -18.20 10.68 -10.68
N LYS A 111 -17.14 11.26 -10.13
CA LYS A 111 -17.08 12.67 -9.71
C LYS A 111 -16.15 13.55 -10.56
N ILE A 112 -15.33 12.98 -11.44
CA ILE A 112 -14.26 13.71 -12.12
C ILE A 112 -14.81 14.90 -12.93
N ASN A 113 -15.92 14.71 -13.65
CA ASN A 113 -16.55 15.76 -14.46
C ASN A 113 -17.22 16.86 -13.63
N LYS A 114 -17.37 16.66 -12.31
CA LYS A 114 -17.96 17.62 -11.37
C LYS A 114 -16.90 18.34 -10.53
N LEU A 115 -15.61 18.10 -10.81
CA LEU A 115 -14.53 18.80 -10.11
C LEU A 115 -14.55 20.28 -10.46
N LYS A 116 -14.67 21.13 -9.44
CA LYS A 116 -14.53 22.59 -9.60
C LYS A 116 -13.08 23.03 -9.74
N LYS A 117 -12.14 22.22 -9.27
CA LYS A 117 -10.67 22.44 -9.33
C LYS A 117 -9.90 21.12 -9.24
N SER A 118 -8.71 21.14 -9.83
CA SER A 118 -7.76 20.02 -9.69
C SER A 118 -7.44 19.73 -8.23
N THR A 119 -7.26 18.45 -7.88
CA THR A 119 -7.06 18.03 -6.50
C THR A 119 -5.97 16.96 -6.38
N THR A 120 -5.36 16.91 -5.20
CA THR A 120 -4.46 15.83 -4.80
C THR A 120 -5.01 15.21 -3.53
N LEU A 121 -5.07 13.88 -3.45
CA LEU A 121 -5.67 13.16 -2.33
C LEU A 121 -4.78 11.99 -1.90
N ASN A 122 -4.53 11.86 -0.59
CA ASN A 122 -3.89 10.69 -0.02
C ASN A 122 -4.89 9.53 0.10
N VAL A 123 -4.47 8.33 -0.31
CA VAL A 123 -5.29 7.12 -0.28
C VAL A 123 -4.63 6.06 0.59
N GLY A 124 -5.03 5.99 1.84
CA GLY A 124 -4.60 5.04 2.85
C GLY A 124 -5.67 4.89 3.91
N TYR A 125 -5.47 4.00 4.86
CA TYR A 125 -6.48 3.78 5.91
C TYR A 125 -6.34 4.73 7.11
N GLY A 126 -5.21 5.43 7.22
CA GLY A 126 -4.93 6.34 8.34
C GLY A 126 -4.41 5.64 9.59
N PHE A 127 -4.05 4.37 9.49
CA PHE A 127 -3.36 3.63 10.57
C PHE A 127 -2.20 2.82 10.00
N GLY A 128 -1.22 2.57 10.86
CA GLY A 128 -0.02 1.86 10.49
C GLY A 128 0.01 0.45 11.06
N THR A 129 0.62 -0.45 10.29
CA THR A 129 0.94 -1.81 10.72
C THR A 129 2.44 -2.04 10.54
N SER A 130 3.11 -2.64 11.51
CA SER A 130 4.53 -2.94 11.41
C SER A 130 4.79 -4.13 10.49
N VAL A 131 6.00 -4.21 9.94
CA VAL A 131 6.37 -5.36 9.09
C VAL A 131 6.27 -6.67 9.87
N LEU A 132 6.67 -6.68 11.14
CA LEU A 132 6.61 -7.89 11.98
C LEU A 132 5.17 -8.29 12.32
N GLU A 133 4.25 -7.32 12.53
CA GLU A 133 2.82 -7.61 12.69
C GLU A 133 2.23 -8.28 11.43
N VAL A 134 2.63 -7.83 10.24
CA VAL A 134 2.23 -8.49 8.98
C VAL A 134 2.74 -9.92 8.94
N VAL A 135 4.03 -10.18 9.26
CA VAL A 135 4.60 -11.54 9.30
C VAL A 135 3.81 -12.43 10.25
N LYS A 136 3.59 -11.98 11.50
CA LYS A 136 2.81 -12.73 12.50
C LYS A 136 1.39 -13.04 12.02
N SER A 137 0.77 -12.12 11.28
CA SER A 137 -0.54 -12.36 10.68
C SER A 137 -0.49 -13.45 9.60
N PHE A 138 0.55 -13.47 8.74
CA PHE A 138 0.74 -14.56 7.77
C PHE A 138 0.97 -15.91 8.47
N GLU A 139 1.79 -15.97 9.52
CA GLU A 139 1.98 -17.20 10.33
C GLU A 139 0.65 -17.71 10.88
N LYS A 140 -0.14 -16.80 11.49
CA LYS A 140 -1.46 -17.14 12.06
C LYS A 140 -2.41 -17.78 11.04
N TYR A 141 -2.53 -17.17 9.84
CA TYR A 141 -3.50 -17.64 8.84
C TYR A 141 -2.99 -18.79 7.97
N SER A 142 -1.69 -18.96 7.84
CA SER A 142 -1.10 -20.10 7.13
C SER A 142 -0.86 -21.32 8.04
N LYS A 143 -0.88 -21.13 9.37
CA LYS A 143 -0.45 -22.11 10.39
C LYS A 143 1.01 -22.59 10.19
N LYS A 144 1.85 -21.79 9.51
CA LYS A 144 3.26 -22.08 9.26
C LYS A 144 4.12 -21.03 9.94
N LYS A 145 5.23 -21.45 10.57
CA LYS A 145 6.27 -20.55 11.06
C LYS A 145 7.12 -20.04 9.90
N ILE A 146 7.48 -18.76 9.93
CA ILE A 146 8.29 -18.10 8.90
C ILE A 146 9.64 -17.73 9.51
N LYS A 147 10.73 -18.28 8.96
CA LYS A 147 12.08 -17.89 9.35
C LYS A 147 12.36 -16.45 8.88
N ILE A 148 12.59 -15.55 9.83
CA ILE A 148 12.94 -14.16 9.54
C ILE A 148 14.46 -14.04 9.44
N ILE A 149 14.94 -13.39 8.39
CA ILE A 149 16.33 -13.01 8.20
C ILE A 149 16.40 -11.49 8.18
N PHE A 150 17.06 -10.91 9.18
CA PHE A 150 17.20 -9.45 9.26
C PHE A 150 18.41 -8.97 8.46
N TYR A 151 18.20 -7.90 7.72
CA TYR A 151 19.23 -7.16 6.98
C TYR A 151 19.31 -5.71 7.48
N PRO A 152 20.41 -5.00 7.21
CA PRO A 152 20.52 -3.58 7.52
C PRO A 152 19.38 -2.76 6.93
N LYS A 153 19.04 -1.63 7.57
CA LYS A 153 18.06 -0.67 7.07
C LYS A 153 18.41 -0.20 5.66
N ARG A 154 17.41 -0.09 4.81
CA ARG A 154 17.56 0.55 3.49
C ARG A 154 17.70 2.08 3.71
N LYS A 155 18.62 2.73 2.98
CA LYS A 155 18.90 4.18 3.11
C LYS A 155 17.67 5.08 2.91
N ALA A 156 16.69 4.63 2.12
CA ALA A 156 15.49 5.40 1.81
C ALA A 156 14.31 5.11 2.75
N ASP A 157 14.39 4.10 3.61
CA ASP A 157 13.28 3.72 4.46
C ASP A 157 13.10 4.65 5.65
N LEU A 158 11.86 5.08 5.84
CA LEU A 158 11.43 5.84 7.01
C LEU A 158 10.86 4.89 8.07
N LYS A 159 11.05 5.22 9.35
CA LYS A 159 10.49 4.42 10.45
C LYS A 159 8.98 4.24 10.35
N GLN A 160 8.26 5.25 9.86
CA GLN A 160 6.80 5.24 9.79
C GLN A 160 6.30 6.13 8.66
N ILE A 161 5.31 5.63 7.89
CA ILE A 161 4.58 6.40 6.89
C ILE A 161 3.11 5.98 6.97
N ILE A 162 2.24 6.92 7.38
CA ILE A 162 0.78 6.72 7.56
C ILE A 162 0.07 7.90 6.89
N ALA A 163 -1.00 7.62 6.15
CA ALA A 163 -1.81 8.63 5.49
C ALA A 163 -2.66 9.43 6.48
N ASP A 164 -2.74 10.73 6.29
CA ASP A 164 -3.96 11.45 6.64
C ASP A 164 -4.96 11.26 5.49
N ASN A 165 -6.05 10.57 5.75
CA ASN A 165 -7.08 10.25 4.76
C ASN A 165 -8.36 11.06 4.94
N THR A 166 -8.30 12.13 5.72
CA THR A 166 -9.47 12.98 6.03
C THR A 166 -10.07 13.58 4.77
N GLN A 167 -9.21 14.09 3.88
CA GLN A 167 -9.68 14.75 2.65
C GLN A 167 -10.39 13.77 1.72
N ILE A 168 -9.82 12.59 1.45
CA ILE A 168 -10.44 11.64 0.53
C ILE A 168 -11.73 11.06 1.09
N LYS A 169 -11.80 10.78 2.39
CA LYS A 169 -13.04 10.34 3.05
C LYS A 169 -14.15 11.35 2.88
N LYS A 170 -13.88 12.63 3.16
CA LYS A 170 -14.84 13.72 3.01
C LYS A 170 -15.22 13.90 1.54
N PHE A 171 -14.26 13.95 0.63
CA PHE A 171 -14.47 14.24 -0.78
C PHE A 171 -15.29 13.15 -1.49
N LEU A 172 -14.99 11.86 -1.26
CA LEU A 172 -15.65 10.73 -1.92
C LEU A 172 -16.76 10.09 -1.08
N ASN A 173 -17.00 10.54 0.16
CA ASN A 173 -17.79 9.80 1.14
C ASN A 173 -17.36 8.33 1.19
N TRP A 174 -16.03 8.12 1.20
CA TRP A 174 -15.46 6.79 1.13
C TRP A 174 -15.40 6.14 2.52
N LYS A 175 -15.99 4.96 2.61
CA LYS A 175 -15.93 4.09 3.79
C LYS A 175 -15.16 2.82 3.39
N PRO A 176 -13.96 2.57 3.96
CA PRO A 176 -13.20 1.35 3.70
C PRO A 176 -14.00 0.08 4.03
N LYS A 177 -13.90 -0.93 3.17
CA LYS A 177 -14.56 -2.25 3.36
C LYS A 177 -13.56 -3.35 3.73
N TYR A 178 -12.30 -3.22 3.32
CA TYR A 178 -11.27 -4.25 3.40
C TYR A 178 -10.11 -3.87 4.32
N ASN A 179 -10.34 -2.98 5.29
CA ASN A 179 -9.30 -2.38 6.13
C ASN A 179 -8.79 -3.25 7.29
N LYS A 180 -9.22 -4.51 7.38
CA LYS A 180 -8.69 -5.46 8.39
C LYS A 180 -7.46 -6.18 7.85
N LEU A 181 -6.37 -6.22 8.62
CA LEU A 181 -5.14 -6.95 8.25
C LEU A 181 -5.42 -8.42 7.88
N SER A 182 -6.36 -9.05 8.60
CA SER A 182 -6.80 -10.42 8.32
C SER A 182 -7.35 -10.60 6.90
N ILE A 183 -8.10 -9.63 6.40
CA ILE A 183 -8.66 -9.67 5.03
C ILE A 183 -7.53 -9.55 4.01
N MET A 184 -6.62 -8.59 4.20
CA MET A 184 -5.47 -8.37 3.33
C MET A 184 -4.60 -9.63 3.22
N VAL A 185 -4.27 -10.25 4.36
CA VAL A 185 -3.46 -11.46 4.43
C VAL A 185 -4.18 -12.64 3.77
N ARG A 186 -5.44 -12.89 4.12
CA ARG A 186 -6.21 -14.04 3.58
C ARG A 186 -6.42 -13.93 2.08
N SER A 187 -6.70 -12.74 1.56
CA SER A 187 -6.84 -12.53 0.10
C SER A 187 -5.51 -12.77 -0.63
N SER A 188 -4.39 -12.31 -0.07
CA SER A 188 -3.06 -12.57 -0.63
C SER A 188 -2.71 -14.06 -0.66
N ILE A 189 -2.96 -14.77 0.45
CA ILE A 189 -2.73 -16.23 0.54
C ILE A 189 -3.59 -16.96 -0.48
N SER A 190 -4.88 -16.61 -0.55
CA SER A 190 -5.84 -17.27 -1.44
C SER A 190 -5.50 -17.07 -2.93
N TRP A 191 -5.03 -15.88 -3.28
CA TRP A 191 -4.56 -15.57 -4.62
C TRP A 191 -3.29 -16.37 -4.98
N GLU A 192 -2.32 -16.38 -4.08
CA GLU A 192 -1.07 -17.10 -4.31
C GLU A 192 -1.31 -18.60 -4.49
N LYS A 193 -2.14 -19.22 -3.65
CA LYS A 193 -2.55 -20.61 -3.82
C LYS A 193 -3.14 -20.86 -5.21
N LYS A 194 -4.03 -19.97 -5.68
CA LYS A 194 -4.60 -20.09 -7.01
C LYS A 194 -3.56 -20.04 -8.12
N LEU A 195 -2.57 -19.15 -8.02
CA LEU A 195 -1.48 -19.05 -9.01
C LEU A 195 -0.64 -20.32 -9.10
N PHE A 196 -0.53 -21.08 -8.03
CA PHE A 196 0.21 -22.34 -7.98
C PHE A 196 -0.69 -23.58 -8.09
N ASN A 197 -1.99 -23.41 -8.42
CA ASN A 197 -2.98 -24.48 -8.52
C ASN A 197 -3.09 -25.32 -7.22
N LEU A 198 -3.02 -24.67 -6.04
CA LEU A 198 -3.08 -25.28 -4.72
C LEU A 198 -4.40 -24.96 -3.98
#